data_1684efe75ef7712783079e311103db75
#
_entry.id   1684efe75ef7712783079e311103db75
#
_cell.length_a   1.000
_cell.length_b   1.000
_cell.length_c   1.000
_cell.angle_alpha   90.00
_cell.angle_beta   90.00
_cell.angle_gamma   90.00
#
_symmetry.space_group_name_H-M   'P 1'
#
loop_
_entity.id
_entity.type
_entity.pdbx_description
1 polymer ?
#
loop_
_entity_poly.entity_id
_entity_poly.type
_entity_poly.pdbx_seq_one_letter_code
_entity_poly.pdbx_strand_id
1 'polypeptide(L)'
;MLTVPLVTDTDNYPILREEVEAAVKSLEKRKSPGIDNTPGELVQAGGDAVISAFHKICNKIWQTGQWPIPWTQSRIITLPKKGNLQQCKNYRTVSLICYPSKVLLKVLLNRLKPQAESTIAEEPAGVRSGRSTIEQIFSLRILCERYLQHQQELYHVFIDFKKAFDRVWHKALWSTMRLYNFNVNLIHVIENLYNKTNSAVYLNGDIGDWFRTTVGVRQGCLLSQSLFNIFLERIMTDALEDHQGTVSIGGRTITNLRFADDIDGMAGKEEELAKPLGPMMIS
;
A
#
# COMPACT_ATOMS: atom_id res chain seq x y z
N MET A 1 10.16 25.82 13.58
CA MET A 1 9.81 24.89 14.67
C MET A 1 8.32 24.60 14.56
N LEU A 2 7.95 23.54 13.84
CA LEU A 2 6.56 23.09 13.71
C LEU A 2 6.22 22.35 15.01
N THR A 3 5.33 22.91 15.80
CA THR A 3 4.74 22.25 16.97
C THR A 3 3.87 21.09 16.48
N VAL A 4 4.39 19.87 16.61
CA VAL A 4 3.63 18.64 16.38
C VAL A 4 2.49 18.61 17.39
N PRO A 5 1.21 18.53 16.97
CA PRO A 5 0.11 18.36 17.92
C PRO A 5 0.31 17.02 18.64
N LEU A 6 0.28 17.06 19.96
CA LEU A 6 0.20 15.85 20.79
C LEU A 6 -1.04 15.06 20.35
N VAL A 7 -0.82 13.86 19.81
CA VAL A 7 -1.88 12.88 19.55
C VAL A 7 -2.57 12.64 20.90
N THR A 8 -3.79 13.09 21.03
CA THR A 8 -4.58 12.85 22.22
C THR A 8 -4.95 11.36 22.28
N ASP A 9 -4.87 10.76 23.45
CA ASP A 9 -5.13 9.33 23.75
C ASP A 9 -6.54 8.85 23.39
N THR A 10 -7.35 9.75 22.79
CA THR A 10 -8.75 9.53 22.40
C THR A 10 -8.95 8.61 21.19
N ASP A 11 -7.87 8.32 20.41
CA ASP A 11 -7.99 7.54 19.18
C ASP A 11 -7.72 6.03 19.35
N ASN A 12 -7.49 5.55 20.57
CA ASN A 12 -7.21 4.13 20.84
C ASN A 12 -8.48 3.35 21.28
N TYR A 13 -9.62 3.66 20.68
CA TYR A 13 -10.85 2.93 20.99
C TYR A 13 -10.79 1.47 20.50
N PRO A 14 -11.44 0.53 21.20
CA PRO A 14 -11.48 -0.88 20.83
C PRO A 14 -12.13 -1.07 19.46
N ILE A 15 -11.85 -2.21 18.83
CA ILE A 15 -12.53 -2.57 17.59
C ILE A 15 -14.01 -2.81 17.89
N LEU A 16 -14.88 -2.13 17.14
CA LEU A 16 -16.31 -2.24 17.27
C LEU A 16 -16.83 -3.52 16.59
N ARG A 17 -17.93 -4.05 17.10
CA ARG A 17 -18.56 -5.24 16.49
C ARG A 17 -19.02 -4.97 15.06
N GLU A 18 -19.53 -3.78 14.80
CA GLU A 18 -20.00 -3.30 13.50
C GLU A 18 -18.89 -3.26 12.46
N GLU A 19 -17.66 -2.90 12.85
CA GLU A 19 -16.47 -2.92 11.97
C GLU A 19 -16.16 -4.35 11.53
N VAL A 20 -16.23 -5.32 12.47
CA VAL A 20 -15.99 -6.74 12.17
C VAL A 20 -17.10 -7.30 11.28
N GLU A 21 -18.35 -6.98 11.56
CA GLU A 21 -19.48 -7.40 10.74
C GLU A 21 -19.40 -6.86 9.31
N ALA A 22 -19.08 -5.58 9.15
CA ALA A 22 -18.88 -4.96 7.85
C ALA A 22 -17.70 -5.61 7.11
N ALA A 23 -16.60 -5.92 7.80
CA ALA A 23 -15.45 -6.59 7.24
C ALA A 23 -15.80 -8.01 6.76
N VAL A 24 -16.53 -8.79 7.55
CA VAL A 24 -17.00 -10.14 7.17
C VAL A 24 -17.91 -10.06 5.93
N LYS A 25 -18.89 -9.14 5.91
CA LYS A 25 -19.78 -8.95 4.77
C LYS A 25 -19.04 -8.56 3.48
N SER A 26 -17.92 -7.85 3.59
CA SER A 26 -17.12 -7.38 2.46
C SER A 26 -16.18 -8.43 1.87
N LEU A 27 -16.08 -9.63 2.44
CA LEU A 27 -15.21 -10.68 1.92
C LEU A 27 -15.64 -11.12 0.53
N GLU A 28 -14.67 -11.22 -0.37
CA GLU A 28 -14.93 -11.68 -1.74
C GLU A 28 -15.20 -13.19 -1.77
N LYS A 29 -16.19 -13.59 -2.55
CA LYS A 29 -16.55 -14.99 -2.79
C LYS A 29 -15.71 -15.59 -3.92
N ARG A 30 -15.62 -16.93 -3.96
CA ARG A 30 -14.95 -17.69 -5.03
C ARG A 30 -13.48 -17.34 -5.22
N LYS A 31 -12.79 -16.97 -4.13
CA LYS A 31 -11.35 -16.75 -4.12
C LYS A 31 -10.66 -17.84 -3.32
N SER A 32 -9.42 -18.13 -3.69
CA SER A 32 -8.60 -19.15 -3.04
C SER A 32 -8.39 -18.84 -1.55
N PRO A 33 -8.55 -19.85 -0.68
CA PRO A 33 -8.28 -19.72 0.75
C PRO A 33 -6.78 -19.61 1.05
N GLY A 34 -6.46 -19.20 2.27
CA GLY A 34 -5.11 -19.22 2.80
C GLY A 34 -4.66 -20.62 3.24
N ILE A 35 -3.68 -20.66 4.16
CA ILE A 35 -3.11 -21.92 4.66
C ILE A 35 -4.10 -22.77 5.45
N ASP A 36 -5.07 -22.11 6.09
CA ASP A 36 -6.14 -22.74 6.87
C ASP A 36 -7.22 -23.42 6.03
N ASN A 37 -7.16 -23.30 4.71
CA ASN A 37 -8.16 -23.77 3.74
C ASN A 37 -9.60 -23.31 4.05
N THR A 38 -9.79 -22.27 4.87
CA THR A 38 -11.10 -21.71 5.21
C THR A 38 -11.57 -20.79 4.10
N PRO A 39 -12.64 -21.10 3.35
CA PRO A 39 -13.18 -20.20 2.31
C PRO A 39 -13.92 -19.02 2.96
N GLY A 40 -13.96 -17.88 2.25
CA GLY A 40 -14.65 -16.67 2.72
C GLY A 40 -16.13 -16.88 2.94
N GLU A 41 -16.75 -17.71 2.11
CA GLU A 41 -18.17 -18.09 2.19
C GLU A 41 -18.52 -18.78 3.52
N LEU A 42 -17.61 -19.63 4.02
CA LEU A 42 -17.80 -20.30 5.32
C LEU A 42 -17.75 -19.26 6.46
N VAL A 43 -16.83 -18.32 6.39
CA VAL A 43 -16.75 -17.21 7.36
C VAL A 43 -18.03 -16.37 7.33
N GLN A 44 -18.55 -16.06 6.14
CA GLN A 44 -19.81 -15.31 5.98
C GLN A 44 -21.04 -16.09 6.47
N ALA A 45 -21.07 -17.39 6.22
CA ALA A 45 -22.19 -18.25 6.63
C ALA A 45 -22.27 -18.51 8.13
N GLY A 46 -21.16 -18.27 8.87
CA GLY A 46 -21.09 -18.51 10.31
C GLY A 46 -21.91 -17.55 11.18
N GLY A 47 -22.49 -16.49 10.60
CA GLY A 47 -23.45 -15.58 11.22
C GLY A 47 -22.92 -14.93 12.49
N ASP A 48 -23.82 -14.72 13.45
CA ASP A 48 -23.55 -13.99 14.69
C ASP A 48 -22.48 -14.62 15.58
N ALA A 49 -22.41 -15.95 15.62
CA ALA A 49 -21.41 -16.67 16.41
C ALA A 49 -19.99 -16.42 15.93
N VAL A 50 -19.78 -16.43 14.61
CA VAL A 50 -18.48 -16.13 14.00
C VAL A 50 -18.10 -14.68 14.19
N ILE A 51 -19.04 -13.73 13.99
CA ILE A 51 -18.80 -12.29 14.21
C ILE A 51 -18.39 -12.04 15.66
N SER A 52 -19.09 -12.66 16.65
CA SER A 52 -18.74 -12.55 18.07
C SER A 52 -17.36 -13.10 18.40
N ALA A 53 -16.99 -14.25 17.82
CA ALA A 53 -15.67 -14.85 18.00
C ALA A 53 -14.58 -13.95 17.41
N PHE A 54 -14.76 -13.45 16.16
CA PHE A 54 -13.79 -12.55 15.52
C PHE A 54 -13.67 -11.23 16.25
N HIS A 55 -14.75 -10.66 16.73
CA HIS A 55 -14.73 -9.43 17.55
C HIS A 55 -13.81 -9.59 18.77
N LYS A 56 -13.93 -10.70 19.50
CA LYS A 56 -13.07 -11.01 20.65
C LYS A 56 -11.60 -11.16 20.24
N ILE A 57 -11.32 -11.91 19.16
CA ILE A 57 -9.96 -12.14 18.66
C ILE A 57 -9.34 -10.83 18.16
N CYS A 58 -10.08 -10.05 17.37
CA CYS A 58 -9.61 -8.78 16.84
C CYS A 58 -9.27 -7.79 17.95
N ASN A 59 -10.11 -7.68 19.00
CA ASN A 59 -9.82 -6.84 20.15
C ASN A 59 -8.62 -7.34 20.95
N LYS A 60 -8.44 -8.64 21.10
CA LYS A 60 -7.25 -9.19 21.75
C LYS A 60 -5.97 -8.82 20.98
N ILE A 61 -5.99 -8.93 19.64
CA ILE A 61 -4.86 -8.54 18.80
C ILE A 61 -4.64 -7.00 18.89
N TRP A 62 -5.70 -6.22 18.87
CA TRP A 62 -5.65 -4.76 18.99
C TRP A 62 -4.99 -4.31 20.30
N GLN A 63 -5.30 -4.99 21.41
CA GLN A 63 -4.76 -4.66 22.73
C GLN A 63 -3.32 -5.17 22.94
N THR A 64 -2.98 -6.35 22.39
CA THR A 64 -1.71 -7.01 22.69
C THR A 64 -0.69 -6.95 21.57
N GLY A 65 -1.10 -6.59 20.35
CA GLY A 65 -0.28 -6.71 19.14
C GLY A 65 0.04 -8.15 18.75
N GLN A 66 -0.51 -9.16 19.43
CA GLN A 66 -0.16 -10.57 19.21
C GLN A 66 -1.10 -11.23 18.22
N TRP A 67 -0.58 -11.55 17.05
CA TRP A 67 -1.30 -12.24 15.98
C TRP A 67 -1.23 -13.77 16.16
N PRO A 68 -2.32 -14.51 15.89
CA PRO A 68 -2.26 -15.97 15.76
C PRO A 68 -1.30 -16.36 14.64
N ILE A 69 -0.50 -17.40 14.86
CA ILE A 69 0.52 -17.85 13.89
C ILE A 69 -0.06 -18.06 12.48
N PRO A 70 -1.20 -18.77 12.27
CA PRO A 70 -1.74 -18.97 10.93
C PRO A 70 -2.14 -17.64 10.22
N TRP A 71 -2.43 -16.58 10.97
CA TRP A 71 -2.79 -15.28 10.40
C TRP A 71 -1.58 -14.49 9.92
N THR A 72 -0.38 -14.85 10.36
CA THR A 72 0.88 -14.24 9.91
C THR A 72 1.52 -15.00 8.75
N GLN A 73 1.03 -16.20 8.43
CA GLN A 73 1.54 -17.05 7.37
C GLN A 73 0.86 -16.76 6.03
N SER A 74 1.61 -16.90 4.93
CA SER A 74 1.07 -16.79 3.58
C SER A 74 1.65 -17.84 2.63
N ARG A 75 0.79 -18.36 1.74
CA ARG A 75 1.23 -19.14 0.58
C ARG A 75 1.52 -18.20 -0.57
N ILE A 76 2.68 -18.33 -1.19
CA ILE A 76 3.07 -17.55 -2.35
C ILE A 76 2.76 -18.37 -3.61
N ILE A 77 1.86 -17.86 -4.44
CA ILE A 77 1.61 -18.38 -5.79
C ILE A 77 2.47 -17.60 -6.77
N THR A 78 3.20 -18.32 -7.61
CA THR A 78 4.03 -17.73 -8.64
C THR A 78 3.28 -17.70 -9.97
N LEU A 79 3.09 -16.51 -10.54
CA LEU A 79 2.45 -16.31 -11.84
C LEU A 79 3.52 -15.97 -12.89
N PRO A 80 3.60 -16.69 -14.02
CA PRO A 80 4.61 -16.42 -15.03
C PRO A 80 4.37 -15.07 -15.70
N LYS A 81 5.46 -14.33 -15.92
CA LYS A 81 5.53 -13.15 -16.79
C LYS A 81 6.06 -13.56 -18.16
N LYS A 82 6.10 -12.63 -19.11
CA LYS A 82 6.81 -12.82 -20.38
C LYS A 82 8.32 -12.97 -20.14
N GLY A 83 8.98 -13.84 -20.91
CA GLY A 83 10.43 -14.05 -20.88
C GLY A 83 10.84 -15.46 -20.49
N ASN A 84 12.12 -15.65 -20.16
CA ASN A 84 12.66 -16.96 -19.79
C ASN A 84 12.18 -17.38 -18.39
N LEU A 85 11.29 -18.37 -18.33
CA LEU A 85 10.71 -18.89 -17.08
C LEU A 85 11.70 -19.68 -16.21
N GLN A 86 12.92 -19.92 -16.65
CA GLN A 86 13.99 -20.47 -15.79
C GLN A 86 14.53 -19.43 -14.79
N GLN A 87 14.15 -18.15 -14.95
CA GLN A 87 14.61 -17.07 -14.10
C GLN A 87 13.49 -16.60 -13.17
N CYS A 88 13.72 -16.65 -11.85
CA CYS A 88 12.76 -16.22 -10.84
C CYS A 88 12.26 -14.77 -10.99
N LYS A 89 13.05 -13.88 -11.60
CA LYS A 89 12.65 -12.50 -11.90
C LYS A 89 11.46 -12.40 -12.85
N ASN A 90 11.20 -13.44 -13.64
CA ASN A 90 10.11 -13.50 -14.61
C ASN A 90 8.81 -14.08 -14.03
N TYR A 91 8.71 -14.08 -12.70
CA TYR A 91 7.47 -14.43 -12.01
C TYR A 91 6.97 -13.24 -11.19
N ARG A 92 5.63 -13.11 -11.16
CA ARG A 92 4.92 -12.25 -10.22
C ARG A 92 4.44 -13.12 -9.07
N THR A 93 4.60 -12.66 -7.85
CA THR A 93 4.14 -13.38 -6.66
C THR A 93 2.78 -12.85 -6.20
N VAL A 94 1.90 -13.74 -5.76
CA VAL A 94 0.63 -13.39 -5.10
C VAL A 94 0.58 -14.14 -3.77
N SER A 95 0.40 -13.40 -2.68
CA SER A 95 0.31 -13.97 -1.34
C SER A 95 -1.13 -14.33 -1.00
N LEU A 96 -1.40 -15.62 -0.78
CA LEU A 96 -2.67 -16.09 -0.27
C LEU A 96 -2.65 -16.06 1.26
N ILE A 97 -3.49 -15.21 1.82
CA ILE A 97 -3.65 -14.98 3.26
C ILE A 97 -4.99 -15.60 3.70
N CYS A 98 -5.04 -16.18 4.91
CA CYS A 98 -6.26 -16.76 5.45
C CYS A 98 -7.38 -15.71 5.59
N TYR A 99 -8.63 -16.12 5.40
CA TYR A 99 -9.78 -15.22 5.47
C TYR A 99 -10.00 -14.61 6.86
N PRO A 100 -9.81 -15.35 7.97
CA PRO A 100 -9.84 -14.74 9.29
C PRO A 100 -8.88 -13.55 9.45
N SER A 101 -7.66 -13.64 8.92
CA SER A 101 -6.71 -12.52 8.91
C SER A 101 -7.24 -11.35 8.06
N LYS A 102 -7.86 -11.63 6.90
CA LYS A 102 -8.43 -10.57 6.04
C LYS A 102 -9.51 -9.76 6.73
N VAL A 103 -10.29 -10.33 7.65
CA VAL A 103 -11.29 -9.60 8.44
C VAL A 103 -10.62 -8.49 9.24
N LEU A 104 -9.60 -8.81 10.05
CA LEU A 104 -8.88 -7.80 10.82
C LEU A 104 -8.14 -6.81 9.90
N LEU A 105 -7.47 -7.29 8.85
CA LEU A 105 -6.81 -6.44 7.87
C LEU A 105 -7.77 -5.43 7.22
N LYS A 106 -9.04 -5.80 7.00
CA LYS A 106 -10.07 -4.90 6.48
C LYS A 106 -10.45 -3.83 7.49
N VAL A 107 -10.60 -4.19 8.77
CA VAL A 107 -10.84 -3.23 9.86
C VAL A 107 -9.68 -2.25 9.96
N LEU A 108 -8.43 -2.74 9.99
CA LEU A 108 -7.24 -1.89 10.04
C LEU A 108 -7.14 -0.97 8.82
N LEU A 109 -7.45 -1.47 7.62
CA LEU A 109 -7.49 -0.66 6.40
C LEU A 109 -8.51 0.46 6.48
N ASN A 110 -9.71 0.17 6.99
CA ASN A 110 -10.77 1.18 7.12
C ASN A 110 -10.37 2.27 8.13
N ARG A 111 -9.62 1.93 9.18
CA ARG A 111 -9.06 2.89 10.15
C ARG A 111 -7.87 3.68 9.60
N LEU A 112 -7.07 3.05 8.73
CA LEU A 112 -5.90 3.68 8.10
C LEU A 112 -6.28 4.69 7.01
N LYS A 113 -7.30 4.36 6.20
CA LYS A 113 -7.67 5.10 5.00
C LYS A 113 -7.93 6.59 5.21
N PRO A 114 -8.75 7.05 6.17
CA PRO A 114 -9.08 8.46 6.30
C PRO A 114 -7.84 9.32 6.49
N GLN A 115 -6.92 8.87 7.32
CA GLN A 115 -5.66 9.58 7.56
C GLN A 115 -4.70 9.47 6.38
N ALA A 116 -4.60 8.29 5.75
CA ALA A 116 -3.78 8.12 4.54
C ALA A 116 -4.25 9.05 3.40
N GLU A 117 -5.56 9.16 3.18
CA GLU A 117 -6.15 10.04 2.16
C GLU A 117 -5.92 11.54 2.45
N SER A 118 -5.81 11.94 3.71
CA SER A 118 -5.49 13.33 4.09
C SER A 118 -4.00 13.63 4.03
N THR A 119 -3.14 12.62 4.20
CA THR A 119 -1.67 12.76 4.24
C THR A 119 -1.04 12.70 2.86
N ILE A 120 -1.57 11.82 2.00
CA ILE A 120 -1.06 11.62 0.64
C ILE A 120 -1.49 12.79 -0.23
N ALA A 121 -0.53 13.42 -0.94
CA ALA A 121 -0.77 14.53 -1.86
C ALA A 121 -1.89 14.21 -2.89
N GLU A 122 -2.46 15.24 -3.51
CA GLU A 122 -3.58 15.05 -4.45
C GLU A 122 -3.16 14.36 -5.77
N GLU A 123 -1.89 14.38 -6.12
CA GLU A 123 -1.34 13.84 -7.37
C GLU A 123 -1.46 12.31 -7.51
N PRO A 124 -1.33 11.46 -6.44
CA PRO A 124 -1.46 10.01 -6.59
C PRO A 124 -2.89 9.57 -6.87
N ALA A 125 -3.18 9.19 -8.12
CA ALA A 125 -4.50 8.73 -8.53
C ALA A 125 -4.82 7.28 -8.14
N GLY A 126 -3.82 6.43 -7.96
CA GLY A 126 -4.01 4.98 -7.78
C GLY A 126 -4.61 4.53 -6.45
N VAL A 127 -4.87 5.44 -5.51
CA VAL A 127 -5.30 5.13 -4.13
C VAL A 127 -6.63 5.75 -3.75
N ARG A 128 -6.98 6.86 -4.37
CA ARG A 128 -8.24 7.54 -4.06
C ARG A 128 -9.41 6.87 -4.76
N SER A 129 -10.47 6.63 -4.01
CA SER A 129 -11.74 6.15 -4.57
C SER A 129 -12.23 7.12 -5.65
N GLY A 130 -12.50 6.60 -6.85
CA GLY A 130 -12.98 7.39 -7.99
C GLY A 130 -11.91 7.98 -8.91
N ARG A 131 -10.61 7.81 -8.61
CA ARG A 131 -9.51 8.17 -9.51
C ARG A 131 -9.11 7.00 -10.40
N SER A 132 -8.80 7.26 -11.67
CA SER A 132 -8.43 6.24 -12.65
C SER A 132 -7.20 6.63 -13.47
N THR A 133 -6.58 5.64 -14.12
CA THR A 133 -5.51 5.89 -15.12
C THR A 133 -5.99 6.82 -16.24
N ILE A 134 -7.28 6.78 -16.57
CA ILE A 134 -7.87 7.65 -17.61
C ILE A 134 -7.73 9.13 -17.24
N GLU A 135 -7.93 9.49 -15.97
CA GLU A 135 -7.76 10.87 -15.52
C GLU A 135 -6.30 11.33 -15.61
N GLN A 136 -5.34 10.45 -15.31
CA GLN A 136 -3.91 10.76 -15.43
C GLN A 136 -3.52 10.95 -16.91
N ILE A 137 -3.97 10.06 -17.79
CA ILE A 137 -3.75 10.16 -19.23
C ILE A 137 -4.38 11.46 -19.77
N PHE A 138 -5.58 11.78 -19.31
CA PHE A 138 -6.27 13.02 -19.70
C PHE A 138 -5.52 14.27 -19.23
N SER A 139 -5.07 14.28 -17.97
CA SER A 139 -4.28 15.40 -17.41
C SER A 139 -2.98 15.60 -18.19
N LEU A 140 -2.26 14.50 -18.46
CA LEU A 140 -1.04 14.52 -19.26
C LEU A 140 -1.30 15.07 -20.66
N ARG A 141 -2.35 14.61 -21.33
CA ARG A 141 -2.73 15.07 -22.66
C ARG A 141 -3.03 16.56 -22.68
N ILE A 142 -3.82 17.06 -21.73
CA ILE A 142 -4.14 18.50 -21.63
C ILE A 142 -2.87 19.34 -21.41
N LEU A 143 -1.94 18.86 -20.56
CA LEU A 143 -0.64 19.51 -20.38
C LEU A 143 0.14 19.60 -21.70
N CYS A 144 0.32 18.49 -22.37
CA CYS A 144 1.04 18.45 -23.66
C CYS A 144 0.39 19.37 -24.71
N GLU A 145 -0.95 19.33 -24.84
CA GLU A 145 -1.66 20.19 -25.81
C GLU A 145 -1.47 21.68 -25.49
N ARG A 146 -1.51 22.08 -24.21
CA ARG A 146 -1.29 23.48 -23.81
C ARG A 146 0.14 23.95 -24.08
N TYR A 147 1.15 23.15 -23.73
CA TYR A 147 2.54 23.51 -23.96
C TYR A 147 2.83 23.64 -25.47
N LEU A 148 2.28 22.73 -26.28
CA LEU A 148 2.37 22.81 -27.74
C LEU A 148 1.70 24.07 -28.30
N GLN A 149 0.51 24.44 -27.81
CA GLN A 149 -0.20 25.66 -28.23
C GLN A 149 0.61 26.95 -27.95
N HIS A 150 1.36 26.94 -26.83
CA HIS A 150 2.20 28.10 -26.47
C HIS A 150 3.63 27.99 -26.97
N GLN A 151 3.96 26.97 -27.80
CA GLN A 151 5.30 26.73 -28.33
C GLN A 151 6.36 26.62 -27.21
N GLN A 152 5.96 26.04 -26.06
CA GLN A 152 6.81 25.80 -24.91
C GLN A 152 7.24 24.33 -24.85
N GLU A 153 8.43 24.11 -24.35
CA GLU A 153 8.96 22.77 -24.13
C GLU A 153 8.40 22.17 -22.82
N LEU A 154 8.07 20.89 -22.83
CA LEU A 154 7.64 20.13 -21.67
C LEU A 154 8.49 18.85 -21.60
N TYR A 155 9.25 18.73 -20.53
CA TYR A 155 10.13 17.60 -20.30
C TYR A 155 9.45 16.59 -19.40
N HIS A 156 9.59 15.30 -19.73
CA HIS A 156 9.02 14.17 -19.01
C HIS A 156 10.07 13.15 -18.65
N VAL A 157 9.95 12.59 -17.45
CA VAL A 157 10.72 11.41 -17.02
C VAL A 157 9.77 10.39 -16.42
N PHE A 158 9.69 9.23 -17.08
CA PHE A 158 8.93 8.09 -16.61
C PHE A 158 9.79 7.21 -15.71
N ILE A 159 9.34 7.01 -14.46
CA ILE A 159 10.04 6.22 -13.45
C ILE A 159 9.22 4.95 -13.21
N ASP A 160 9.85 3.80 -13.46
CA ASP A 160 9.30 2.46 -13.15
C ASP A 160 10.15 1.80 -12.05
N PHE A 161 9.56 1.58 -10.89
CA PHE A 161 10.26 0.95 -9.77
C PHE A 161 10.34 -0.56 -9.95
N LYS A 162 11.56 -1.08 -10.05
CA LYS A 162 11.77 -2.51 -10.13
C LYS A 162 11.35 -3.22 -8.84
N LYS A 163 10.25 -3.98 -8.88
CA LYS A 163 9.70 -4.72 -7.72
C LYS A 163 9.37 -3.80 -6.54
N ALA A 164 8.71 -2.68 -6.79
CA ALA A 164 8.39 -1.64 -5.82
C ALA A 164 7.85 -2.19 -4.49
N PHE A 165 6.82 -3.04 -4.55
CA PHE A 165 6.20 -3.66 -3.37
C PHE A 165 7.16 -4.58 -2.60
N ASP A 166 8.08 -5.26 -3.27
CA ASP A 166 9.01 -6.21 -2.64
C ASP A 166 10.19 -5.49 -1.93
N ARG A 167 10.36 -4.18 -2.15
CA ARG A 167 11.49 -3.39 -1.66
C ARG A 167 11.17 -2.38 -0.57
N VAL A 168 9.95 -2.29 -0.11
CA VAL A 168 9.56 -1.38 0.98
C VAL A 168 10.34 -1.70 2.25
N TRP A 169 11.14 -0.76 2.71
CA TRP A 169 11.91 -0.93 3.94
C TRP A 169 11.04 -0.70 5.17
N HIS A 170 10.80 -1.76 5.94
CA HIS A 170 9.86 -1.76 7.07
C HIS A 170 10.18 -0.68 8.11
N LYS A 171 11.46 -0.52 8.53
CA LYS A 171 11.83 0.49 9.52
C LYS A 171 11.51 1.91 9.04
N ALA A 172 11.81 2.21 7.78
CA ALA A 172 11.50 3.52 7.21
C ALA A 172 9.98 3.72 7.09
N LEU A 173 9.22 2.71 6.67
CA LEU A 173 7.76 2.76 6.63
C LEU A 173 7.15 3.10 8.00
N TRP A 174 7.57 2.40 9.06
CA TRP A 174 7.06 2.67 10.42
C TRP A 174 7.48 4.06 10.92
N SER A 175 8.69 4.50 10.61
CA SER A 175 9.14 5.88 10.93
C SER A 175 8.33 6.92 10.18
N THR A 176 8.03 6.70 8.90
CA THR A 176 7.17 7.57 8.09
C THR A 176 5.76 7.66 8.64
N MET A 177 5.16 6.52 9.02
CA MET A 177 3.83 6.52 9.62
C MET A 177 3.79 7.29 10.95
N ARG A 178 4.83 7.17 11.78
CA ARG A 178 4.95 7.97 13.01
C ARG A 178 5.13 9.46 12.72
N LEU A 179 5.93 9.82 11.72
CA LEU A 179 6.13 11.20 11.28
C LEU A 179 4.83 11.86 10.80
N TYR A 180 3.98 11.09 10.12
CA TYR A 180 2.67 11.54 9.66
C TYR A 180 1.57 11.40 10.73
N ASN A 181 1.95 11.18 12.00
CA ASN A 181 1.06 11.08 13.15
C ASN A 181 -0.04 10.01 13.03
N PHE A 182 0.22 8.90 12.32
CA PHE A 182 -0.70 7.76 12.36
C PHE A 182 -0.83 7.22 13.78
N ASN A 183 -2.03 6.71 14.12
CA ASN A 183 -2.31 6.13 15.42
C ASN A 183 -1.23 5.10 15.82
N VAL A 184 -0.61 5.29 17.00
CA VAL A 184 0.53 4.49 17.46
C VAL A 184 0.16 3.02 17.63
N ASN A 185 -1.06 2.73 18.11
CA ASN A 185 -1.51 1.35 18.28
C ASN A 185 -1.77 0.67 16.92
N LEU A 186 -2.31 1.40 15.95
CA LEU A 186 -2.47 0.91 14.58
C LEU A 186 -1.11 0.53 13.98
N ILE A 187 -0.10 1.40 14.12
CA ILE A 187 1.28 1.11 13.68
C ILE A 187 1.80 -0.14 14.39
N HIS A 188 1.66 -0.22 15.71
CA HIS A 188 2.14 -1.34 16.51
C HIS A 188 1.53 -2.69 16.07
N VAL A 189 0.23 -2.73 15.85
CA VAL A 189 -0.46 -3.95 15.40
C VAL A 189 0.01 -4.37 14.01
N ILE A 190 0.17 -3.42 13.06
CA ILE A 190 0.65 -3.72 11.70
C ILE A 190 2.13 -4.13 11.74
N GLU A 191 2.97 -3.42 12.47
CA GLU A 191 4.40 -3.73 12.63
C GLU A 191 4.60 -5.15 13.17
N ASN A 192 3.83 -5.56 14.19
CA ASN A 192 3.87 -6.92 14.74
C ASN A 192 3.42 -7.99 13.73
N LEU A 193 2.45 -7.69 12.86
CA LEU A 193 2.09 -8.59 11.77
C LEU A 193 3.30 -8.83 10.86
N TYR A 194 3.96 -7.75 10.39
CA TYR A 194 5.09 -7.85 9.47
C TYR A 194 6.31 -8.51 10.12
N ASN A 195 6.58 -8.22 11.39
CA ASN A 195 7.68 -8.84 12.16
C ASN A 195 7.52 -10.35 12.34
N LYS A 196 6.31 -10.89 12.32
CA LYS A 196 6.00 -12.32 12.46
C LYS A 196 5.67 -13.01 11.13
N THR A 197 5.78 -12.28 10.01
CA THR A 197 5.42 -12.81 8.71
C THR A 197 6.36 -13.93 8.26
N ASN A 198 5.76 -15.07 7.96
CA ASN A 198 6.40 -16.18 7.28
C ASN A 198 5.67 -16.51 5.98
N SER A 199 6.43 -16.83 4.95
CA SER A 199 5.90 -17.16 3.64
C SER A 199 6.50 -18.48 3.16
N ALA A 200 5.74 -19.24 2.37
CA ALA A 200 6.22 -20.43 1.69
C ALA A 200 5.71 -20.44 0.26
N VAL A 201 6.52 -20.90 -0.68
CA VAL A 201 6.11 -21.03 -2.08
C VAL A 201 5.21 -22.26 -2.21
N TYR A 202 4.08 -22.09 -2.87
CA TYR A 202 3.15 -23.18 -3.20
C TYR A 202 3.26 -23.48 -4.70
N LEU A 203 3.71 -24.70 -5.01
CA LEU A 203 3.92 -25.14 -6.38
C LEU A 203 3.46 -26.60 -6.54
N ASN A 204 2.67 -26.87 -7.59
CA ASN A 204 2.23 -28.24 -7.96
C ASN A 204 1.53 -29.03 -6.82
N GLY A 205 0.87 -28.34 -5.89
CA GLY A 205 0.19 -29.01 -4.75
C GLY A 205 1.00 -29.03 -3.47
N ASP A 206 2.31 -28.75 -3.53
CA ASP A 206 3.22 -28.83 -2.39
C ASP A 206 3.59 -27.43 -1.85
N ILE A 207 3.83 -27.38 -0.53
CA ILE A 207 4.29 -26.19 0.16
C ILE A 207 5.80 -26.38 0.42
N GLY A 208 6.60 -25.47 -0.12
CA GLY A 208 8.05 -25.45 0.14
C GLY A 208 8.40 -24.98 1.55
N ASP A 209 9.69 -24.78 1.81
CA ASP A 209 10.19 -24.32 3.09
C ASP A 209 9.67 -22.92 3.47
N TRP A 210 9.41 -22.75 4.77
CA TRP A 210 9.00 -21.45 5.33
C TRP A 210 10.19 -20.53 5.47
N PHE A 211 10.03 -19.32 4.98
CA PHE A 211 11.04 -18.27 5.13
C PHE A 211 10.41 -16.98 5.66
N ARG A 212 11.19 -16.22 6.40
CA ARG A 212 10.79 -14.93 6.95
C ARG A 212 11.03 -13.83 5.91
N THR A 213 10.03 -12.94 5.75
CA THR A 213 10.16 -11.72 4.95
C THR A 213 10.49 -10.54 5.86
N THR A 214 11.62 -9.88 5.58
CA THR A 214 12.12 -8.74 6.38
C THR A 214 11.99 -7.40 5.67
N VAL A 215 11.64 -7.44 4.38
CA VAL A 215 11.42 -6.28 3.52
C VAL A 215 10.20 -6.52 2.64
N GLY A 216 9.64 -5.45 2.10
CA GLY A 216 8.52 -5.49 1.18
C GLY A 216 7.15 -5.60 1.85
N VAL A 217 6.11 -5.26 1.08
CA VAL A 217 4.72 -5.45 1.46
C VAL A 217 4.11 -6.59 0.66
N ARG A 218 3.23 -7.37 1.29
CA ARG A 218 2.69 -8.62 0.72
C ARG A 218 1.79 -8.32 -0.48
N GLN A 219 2.20 -8.69 -1.70
CA GLN A 219 1.33 -8.57 -2.88
C GLN A 219 0.07 -9.43 -2.69
N GLY A 220 -1.10 -8.78 -2.72
CA GLY A 220 -2.40 -9.41 -2.43
C GLY A 220 -2.93 -9.22 -0.99
N CYS A 221 -2.18 -8.55 -0.11
CA CYS A 221 -2.70 -8.10 1.18
C CYS A 221 -3.47 -6.78 1.03
N LEU A 222 -4.56 -6.64 1.76
CA LEU A 222 -5.43 -5.45 1.73
C LEU A 222 -4.72 -4.15 2.11
N LEU A 223 -3.74 -4.22 3.02
CA LEU A 223 -2.99 -3.05 3.51
C LEU A 223 -1.87 -2.62 2.55
N SER A 224 -1.37 -3.53 1.71
CA SER A 224 -0.09 -3.33 1.02
C SER A 224 -0.06 -2.11 0.12
N GLN A 225 -1.15 -1.83 -0.57
CA GLN A 225 -1.23 -0.65 -1.43
C GLN A 225 -1.17 0.66 -0.62
N SER A 226 -1.94 0.74 0.47
CA SER A 226 -1.94 1.95 1.31
C SER A 226 -0.59 2.15 2.01
N LEU A 227 0.04 1.08 2.50
CA LEU A 227 1.36 1.14 3.12
C LEU A 227 2.45 1.54 2.11
N PHE A 228 2.40 0.99 0.89
CA PHE A 228 3.31 1.38 -0.19
C PHE A 228 3.18 2.87 -0.52
N ASN A 229 1.95 3.37 -0.63
CA ASN A 229 1.72 4.76 -0.99
C ASN A 229 2.13 5.73 0.10
N ILE A 230 1.92 5.39 1.39
CA ILE A 230 2.45 6.19 2.51
C ILE A 230 3.99 6.25 2.44
N PHE A 231 4.63 5.13 2.13
CA PHE A 231 6.08 5.06 1.97
C PHE A 231 6.58 5.87 0.76
N LEU A 232 5.91 5.71 -0.38
CA LEU A 232 6.23 6.44 -1.60
C LEU A 232 6.02 7.95 -1.44
N GLU A 233 4.97 8.38 -0.73
CA GLU A 233 4.70 9.79 -0.44
C GLU A 233 5.89 10.44 0.26
N ARG A 234 6.49 9.75 1.24
CA ARG A 234 7.68 10.27 1.94
C ARG A 234 8.87 10.42 0.98
N ILE A 235 9.14 9.40 0.15
CA ILE A 235 10.22 9.45 -0.83
C ILE A 235 10.01 10.62 -1.79
N MET A 236 8.79 10.82 -2.26
CA MET A 236 8.47 11.91 -3.19
C MET A 236 8.58 13.28 -2.52
N THR A 237 8.12 13.40 -1.27
CA THR A 237 8.26 14.65 -0.50
C THR A 237 9.73 15.01 -0.34
N ASP A 238 10.57 14.06 0.08
CA ASP A 238 12.01 14.29 0.27
C ASP A 238 12.72 14.61 -1.06
N ALA A 239 12.33 13.95 -2.16
CA ALA A 239 12.92 14.17 -3.46
C ALA A 239 12.52 15.52 -4.09
N LEU A 240 11.34 16.03 -3.77
CA LEU A 240 10.78 17.24 -4.33
C LEU A 240 10.86 18.45 -3.37
N GLU A 241 11.49 18.32 -2.19
CA GLU A 241 11.53 19.37 -1.16
C GLU A 241 12.08 20.71 -1.71
N ASP A 242 13.09 20.65 -2.56
CA ASP A 242 13.71 21.84 -3.19
C ASP A 242 13.20 22.12 -4.61
N HIS A 243 12.19 21.38 -5.09
CA HIS A 243 11.70 21.50 -6.45
C HIS A 243 10.48 22.42 -6.52
N GLN A 244 10.69 23.63 -7.04
CA GLN A 244 9.60 24.62 -7.15
C GLN A 244 8.64 24.37 -8.31
N GLY A 245 9.03 23.53 -9.29
CA GLY A 245 8.22 23.18 -10.47
C GLY A 245 7.84 24.39 -11.32
N THR A 246 7.98 24.26 -12.63
CA THR A 246 7.62 25.31 -13.58
C THR A 246 6.33 25.01 -14.35
N VAL A 247 5.85 23.76 -14.27
CA VAL A 247 4.63 23.32 -14.95
C VAL A 247 3.41 23.68 -14.09
N SER A 248 2.45 24.40 -14.63
CA SER A 248 1.23 24.76 -13.91
C SER A 248 -0.05 24.66 -14.76
N ILE A 249 -1.15 24.26 -14.13
CA ILE A 249 -2.50 24.30 -14.70
C ILE A 249 -3.40 25.12 -13.78
N GLY A 250 -4.03 26.16 -14.30
CA GLY A 250 -4.96 26.98 -13.52
C GLY A 250 -4.34 27.63 -12.28
N GLY A 251 -3.03 27.96 -12.33
CA GLY A 251 -2.27 28.53 -11.21
C GLY A 251 -1.79 27.51 -10.18
N ARG A 252 -2.01 26.22 -10.40
CA ARG A 252 -1.55 25.12 -9.54
C ARG A 252 -0.33 24.47 -10.17
N THR A 253 0.76 24.38 -9.44
CA THR A 253 1.99 23.70 -9.88
C THR A 253 1.78 22.19 -9.90
N ILE A 254 2.19 21.55 -10.99
CA ILE A 254 2.18 20.10 -11.15
C ILE A 254 3.62 19.66 -11.44
N THR A 255 4.20 18.90 -10.54
CA THR A 255 5.58 18.41 -10.66
C THR A 255 5.64 16.95 -11.11
N ASN A 256 4.57 16.21 -10.87
CA ASN A 256 4.49 14.80 -11.21
C ASN A 256 3.04 14.30 -11.32
N LEU A 257 2.84 13.23 -12.07
CA LEU A 257 1.64 12.42 -12.10
C LEU A 257 1.99 11.01 -11.63
N ARG A 258 1.16 10.41 -10.76
CA ARG A 258 1.45 9.11 -10.16
C ARG A 258 0.27 8.17 -10.28
N PHE A 259 0.55 6.91 -10.63
CA PHE A 259 -0.42 5.83 -10.56
C PHE A 259 0.25 4.57 -10.02
N ALA A 260 -0.02 4.23 -8.76
CA ALA A 260 0.67 3.17 -8.00
C ALA A 260 2.19 3.41 -7.96
N ASP A 261 2.97 2.52 -8.56
CA ASP A 261 4.43 2.58 -8.66
C ASP A 261 4.94 3.31 -9.93
N ASP A 262 4.06 3.63 -10.88
CA ASP A 262 4.40 4.38 -12.08
C ASP A 262 4.36 5.90 -11.80
N ILE A 263 5.45 6.59 -12.08
CA ILE A 263 5.58 8.03 -11.89
C ILE A 263 6.00 8.70 -13.20
N ASP A 264 5.33 9.78 -13.56
CA ASP A 264 5.74 10.73 -14.59
C ASP A 264 6.14 12.04 -13.93
N GLY A 265 7.44 12.31 -13.87
CA GLY A 265 7.99 13.59 -13.43
C GLY A 265 8.00 14.60 -14.59
N MET A 266 7.59 15.85 -14.31
CA MET A 266 7.44 16.88 -15.32
C MET A 266 8.13 18.18 -14.93
N ALA A 267 8.75 18.84 -15.92
CA ALA A 267 9.32 20.17 -15.76
C ALA A 267 9.31 20.96 -17.08
N GLY A 268 9.40 22.28 -16.98
CA GLY A 268 9.54 23.17 -18.14
C GLY A 268 10.98 23.29 -18.62
N LYS A 269 11.96 22.72 -17.89
CA LYS A 269 13.39 22.69 -18.25
C LYS A 269 14.01 21.35 -17.88
N GLU A 270 14.92 20.87 -18.73
CA GLU A 270 15.63 19.59 -18.51
C GLU A 270 16.41 19.55 -17.19
N GLU A 271 17.06 20.65 -16.84
CA GLU A 271 17.89 20.78 -15.61
C GLU A 271 17.06 20.62 -14.32
N GLU A 272 15.78 20.94 -14.38
CA GLU A 272 14.87 20.81 -13.22
C GLU A 272 14.52 19.35 -12.91
N LEU A 273 14.55 18.46 -13.90
CA LEU A 273 14.32 17.03 -13.73
C LEU A 273 15.56 16.29 -13.18
N ALA A 274 16.76 16.78 -13.50
CA ALA A 274 18.00 16.12 -13.12
C ALA A 274 18.24 16.11 -11.58
N LYS A 275 17.85 17.18 -10.87
CA LYS A 275 18.08 17.35 -9.43
C LYS A 275 17.24 16.42 -8.55
N PRO A 276 15.90 16.32 -8.71
CA PRO A 276 15.07 15.47 -7.84
C PRO A 276 15.24 13.97 -8.14
N LEU A 277 15.74 13.60 -9.30
CA LEU A 277 15.85 12.20 -9.72
C LEU A 277 17.15 11.53 -9.28
N GLY A 278 18.21 12.30 -8.99
CA GLY A 278 19.50 11.76 -8.54
C GLY A 278 19.39 10.80 -7.35
N PRO A 279 18.71 11.17 -6.26
CA PRO A 279 18.51 10.28 -5.10
C PRO A 279 17.63 9.06 -5.39
N MET A 280 16.67 9.17 -6.31
CA MET A 280 15.77 8.06 -6.67
C MET A 280 16.41 6.99 -7.55
N MET A 281 17.42 7.37 -8.33
CA MET A 281 18.14 6.45 -9.24
C MET A 281 19.17 5.57 -8.50
N ILE A 282 19.54 5.91 -7.26
CA ILE A 282 20.62 5.25 -6.50
C ILE A 282 20.07 4.27 -5.45
N SER A 283 18.78 4.25 -5.18
CA SER A 283 18.11 3.36 -4.20
C SER A 283 17.50 2.10 -4.90
#